data_9fecc85e2965e2cb7bc0b0efa5064e54
#
_entry.id   9fecc85e2965e2cb7bc0b0efa5064e54
#
_cell.length_a   1.000
_cell.length_b   1.000
_cell.length_c   1.000
_cell.angle_alpha   90.00
_cell.angle_beta   90.00
_cell.angle_gamma   90.00
#
_symmetry.space_group_name_H-M   'P 1'
#
loop_
_entity.id
_entity.type
_entity.pdbx_description
1 polymer ?
#
loop_
_entity_poly.entity_id
_entity_poly.type
_entity_poly.pdbx_seq_one_letter_code
_entity_poly.pdbx_strand_id
1 'polypeptide(L)'
;MSPLSPRKAAHPASAPQQERRAAPRPQPRRAATPNAPVNRPASGPLSGVRGLLLDLDGVLILQGAAIPGAPEAIANLERKGVPYRVVTNTSLVSRNSLSTWCTRVGLRIPPGRIMSALSASAAYTARAYPDRPIFVIASDDARAEFAGQHLLTAAEADAKRAEAAAVVIGDSPEEATYPNLNRAFRLIRGGAQLIGMHKNRWWLTPAGPTLDSGAFVAGLEFAASVNALVLGKPSPAFFREAAAALRAEIGASGKPVRSSGRADLAMVGDDLWTDVLAAQRLGLRGVFVLSGKHGEEDLARASQAGRGGGVPDLVAASMTEVVAALD
;
A
#
# COMPACT_ATOMS: atom_id res chain seq x y z
N MET A 1 -11.74 28.93 59.13
CA MET A 1 -12.07 28.31 57.82
C MET A 1 -11.87 26.83 57.97
N SER A 2 -12.95 26.06 58.12
CA SER A 2 -12.93 24.64 58.52
C SER A 2 -12.69 23.72 57.31
N PRO A 3 -11.97 22.57 57.49
CA PRO A 3 -11.80 21.57 56.45
C PRO A 3 -13.00 20.65 56.37
N LEU A 4 -13.38 20.31 55.12
CA LEU A 4 -14.44 19.37 54.79
C LEU A 4 -13.99 17.91 54.98
N SER A 5 -14.77 17.15 55.77
CA SER A 5 -14.60 15.70 56.00
C SER A 5 -15.01 14.87 54.77
N PRO A 6 -14.38 13.70 54.57
CA PRO A 6 -14.72 12.80 53.46
C PRO A 6 -16.01 11.99 53.80
N ARG A 7 -16.96 11.94 52.86
CA ARG A 7 -18.14 11.05 52.91
C ARG A 7 -17.76 9.60 52.65
N LYS A 8 -18.15 8.71 53.56
CA LYS A 8 -18.13 7.25 53.41
C LYS A 8 -19.01 6.79 52.25
N ALA A 9 -18.44 6.04 51.32
CA ALA A 9 -19.20 5.32 50.31
C ALA A 9 -19.86 4.06 50.90
N ALA A 10 -21.16 3.91 50.69
CA ALA A 10 -21.94 2.73 51.09
C ALA A 10 -21.72 1.61 50.05
N HIS A 11 -21.49 0.38 50.55
CA HIS A 11 -21.49 -0.84 49.75
C HIS A 11 -22.90 -1.21 49.30
N PRO A 12 -23.13 -1.59 48.03
CA PRO A 12 -24.40 -2.22 47.64
C PRO A 12 -24.39 -3.71 47.97
N ALA A 13 -25.54 -4.18 48.41
CA ALA A 13 -25.83 -5.52 48.84
C ALA A 13 -25.69 -6.56 47.69
N SER A 14 -25.27 -7.76 48.11
CA SER A 14 -25.13 -8.97 47.30
C SER A 14 -26.44 -9.42 46.63
N ALA A 15 -26.40 -9.58 45.29
CA ALA A 15 -27.44 -10.23 44.51
C ALA A 15 -27.32 -11.79 44.60
N PRO A 16 -28.45 -12.54 44.49
CA PRO A 16 -28.46 -13.97 44.67
C PRO A 16 -27.78 -14.71 43.49
N GLN A 17 -27.06 -15.77 43.86
CA GLN A 17 -26.41 -16.71 42.93
C GLN A 17 -27.47 -17.49 42.14
N GLN A 18 -27.51 -17.27 40.82
CA GLN A 18 -28.21 -18.16 39.89
C GLN A 18 -27.35 -19.39 39.59
N GLU A 19 -27.91 -20.56 39.85
CA GLU A 19 -27.34 -21.85 39.48
C GLU A 19 -27.04 -21.92 37.98
N ARG A 20 -25.77 -22.09 37.63
CA ARG A 20 -25.33 -22.35 36.26
C ARG A 20 -25.66 -23.78 35.88
N ARG A 21 -26.65 -23.97 35.01
CA ARG A 21 -26.87 -25.27 34.33
C ARG A 21 -25.63 -25.56 33.44
N ALA A 22 -25.08 -26.75 33.62
CA ALA A 22 -23.95 -27.26 32.84
C ALA A 22 -24.32 -27.35 31.34
N ALA A 23 -23.46 -26.77 30.48
CA ALA A 23 -23.58 -26.89 29.02
C ALA A 23 -23.28 -28.35 28.58
N PRO A 24 -23.95 -28.85 27.54
CA PRO A 24 -23.72 -30.22 27.04
C PRO A 24 -22.30 -30.30 26.40
N ARG A 25 -21.63 -31.43 26.66
CA ARG A 25 -20.30 -31.73 26.07
C ARG A 25 -20.38 -31.78 24.57
N PRO A 26 -19.40 -31.14 23.83
CA PRO A 26 -19.35 -31.24 22.39
C PRO A 26 -19.04 -32.67 21.94
N GLN A 27 -19.82 -33.17 21.00
CA GLN A 27 -19.56 -34.45 20.34
C GLN A 27 -18.31 -34.35 19.45
N PRO A 28 -17.50 -35.41 19.28
CA PRO A 28 -16.33 -35.37 18.41
C PRO A 28 -16.78 -35.15 16.95
N ARG A 29 -16.25 -34.10 16.33
CA ARG A 29 -16.43 -33.84 14.90
C ARG A 29 -15.80 -34.99 14.11
N ARG A 30 -16.56 -35.57 13.18
CA ARG A 30 -16.07 -36.51 12.18
C ARG A 30 -14.90 -35.87 11.44
N ALA A 31 -13.81 -36.60 11.31
CA ALA A 31 -12.66 -36.22 10.51
C ALA A 31 -13.12 -35.89 9.08
N ALA A 32 -12.76 -34.74 8.61
CA ALA A 32 -12.98 -34.34 7.21
C ALA A 32 -12.13 -35.26 6.31
N THR A 33 -12.75 -35.87 5.35
CA THR A 33 -12.09 -36.62 4.25
C THR A 33 -11.14 -35.70 3.52
N PRO A 34 -9.92 -36.14 3.14
CA PRO A 34 -8.99 -35.31 2.39
C PRO A 34 -9.58 -34.94 1.02
N ASN A 35 -9.42 -33.68 0.70
CA ASN A 35 -9.90 -32.99 -0.48
C ASN A 35 -9.81 -33.81 -1.75
N ALA A 36 -10.90 -33.82 -2.51
CA ALA A 36 -10.89 -34.18 -3.93
C ALA A 36 -9.85 -33.35 -4.69
N PRO A 37 -9.15 -33.93 -5.68
CA PRO A 37 -8.16 -33.15 -6.45
C PRO A 37 -8.85 -31.98 -7.13
N VAL A 38 -8.43 -30.76 -6.75
CA VAL A 38 -8.78 -29.56 -7.50
C VAL A 38 -8.22 -29.74 -8.91
N ASN A 39 -9.10 -29.81 -9.88
CA ASN A 39 -8.77 -29.96 -11.30
C ASN A 39 -7.93 -28.73 -11.70
N ARG A 40 -6.59 -28.83 -11.63
CA ARG A 40 -5.67 -27.79 -12.09
C ARG A 40 -5.83 -27.68 -13.60
N PRO A 41 -6.10 -26.49 -14.16
CA PRO A 41 -6.08 -26.29 -15.60
C PRO A 41 -4.72 -26.73 -16.16
N ALA A 42 -4.71 -27.29 -17.37
CA ALA A 42 -3.49 -27.79 -18.04
C ALA A 42 -2.42 -26.70 -18.31
N SER A 43 -2.74 -25.43 -18.07
CA SER A 43 -1.86 -24.27 -18.14
C SER A 43 -1.53 -23.79 -16.73
N GLY A 44 -0.27 -23.43 -16.46
CA GLY A 44 0.21 -22.95 -15.15
C GLY A 44 -0.59 -21.75 -14.60
N PRO A 45 -0.48 -21.47 -13.30
CA PRO A 45 -1.30 -20.44 -12.63
C PRO A 45 -1.07 -19.02 -13.19
N LEU A 46 0.06 -18.76 -13.85
CA LEU A 46 0.37 -17.49 -14.52
C LEU A 46 0.31 -17.59 -16.06
N SER A 47 -0.27 -18.65 -16.59
CA SER A 47 -0.46 -18.76 -18.04
C SER A 47 -1.25 -17.59 -18.60
N GLY A 48 -0.71 -16.96 -19.67
CA GLY A 48 -1.30 -15.79 -20.30
C GLY A 48 -0.95 -14.45 -19.65
N VAL A 49 -0.25 -14.43 -18.53
CA VAL A 49 0.33 -13.21 -17.95
C VAL A 49 1.43 -12.68 -18.85
N ARG A 50 1.37 -11.41 -19.20
CA ARG A 50 2.27 -10.74 -20.14
C ARG A 50 3.12 -9.66 -19.52
N GLY A 51 2.83 -9.28 -18.28
CA GLY A 51 3.58 -8.30 -17.53
C GLY A 51 3.25 -8.34 -16.06
N LEU A 52 4.19 -7.85 -15.24
CA LEU A 52 4.10 -7.89 -13.79
C LEU A 52 4.09 -6.48 -13.18
N LEU A 53 3.21 -6.25 -12.22
CA LEU A 53 3.32 -5.21 -11.22
C LEU A 53 3.97 -5.84 -9.99
N LEU A 54 5.10 -5.31 -9.56
CA LEU A 54 5.89 -5.86 -8.46
C LEU A 54 5.88 -4.88 -7.29
N ASP A 55 5.47 -5.30 -6.11
CA ASP A 55 5.78 -4.51 -4.93
C ASP A 55 7.30 -4.48 -4.69
N LEU A 56 7.74 -3.51 -3.93
CA LEU A 56 9.16 -3.34 -3.61
C LEU A 56 9.50 -4.00 -2.27
N ASP A 57 8.85 -3.52 -1.19
CA ASP A 57 9.12 -3.97 0.16
C ASP A 57 8.48 -5.34 0.41
N GLY A 58 9.24 -6.28 0.94
CA GLY A 58 8.78 -7.66 1.15
C GLY A 58 8.77 -8.55 -0.11
N VAL A 59 8.98 -7.97 -1.31
CA VAL A 59 9.01 -8.70 -2.59
C VAL A 59 10.41 -8.69 -3.21
N LEU A 60 11.01 -7.52 -3.33
CA LEU A 60 12.34 -7.33 -3.90
C LEU A 60 13.37 -6.96 -2.83
N ILE A 61 12.94 -6.27 -1.80
CA ILE A 61 13.76 -5.70 -0.73
C ILE A 61 13.11 -6.00 0.61
N LEU A 62 13.91 -6.32 1.61
CA LEU A 62 13.50 -6.48 2.99
C LEU A 62 14.54 -5.86 3.91
N GLN A 63 14.11 -4.97 4.83
CA GLN A 63 14.97 -4.32 5.82
C GLN A 63 16.26 -3.70 5.24
N GLY A 64 16.16 -3.10 4.07
CA GLY A 64 17.26 -2.38 3.43
C GLY A 64 18.20 -3.23 2.58
N ALA A 65 17.95 -4.53 2.42
CA ALA A 65 18.72 -5.43 1.58
C ALA A 65 17.85 -6.09 0.50
N ALA A 66 18.45 -6.45 -0.65
CA ALA A 66 17.74 -7.26 -1.63
C ALA A 66 17.40 -8.64 -1.04
N ILE A 67 16.18 -9.09 -1.27
CA ILE A 67 15.79 -10.46 -0.93
C ILE A 67 16.59 -11.45 -1.80
N PRO A 68 17.13 -12.53 -1.23
CA PRO A 68 17.88 -13.53 -1.99
C PRO A 68 17.11 -14.02 -3.22
N GLY A 69 17.75 -13.98 -4.39
CA GLY A 69 17.15 -14.34 -5.68
C GLY A 69 16.36 -13.22 -6.37
N ALA A 70 16.09 -12.08 -5.72
CA ALA A 70 15.36 -10.99 -6.36
C ALA A 70 16.17 -10.30 -7.49
N PRO A 71 17.48 -10.03 -7.37
CA PRO A 71 18.28 -9.52 -8.47
C PRO A 71 18.27 -10.43 -9.70
N GLU A 72 18.43 -11.72 -9.48
CA GLU A 72 18.39 -12.74 -10.53
C GLU A 72 17.01 -12.85 -11.17
N ALA A 73 15.94 -12.73 -10.38
CA ALA A 73 14.57 -12.72 -10.87
C ALA A 73 14.31 -11.54 -11.80
N ILE A 74 14.73 -10.33 -11.43
CA ILE A 74 14.64 -9.13 -12.28
C ILE A 74 15.43 -9.31 -13.57
N ALA A 75 16.70 -9.80 -13.50
CA ALA A 75 17.51 -10.08 -14.69
C ALA A 75 16.86 -11.15 -15.58
N ASN A 76 16.18 -12.14 -15.01
CA ASN A 76 15.44 -13.16 -15.74
C ASN A 76 14.23 -12.58 -16.48
N LEU A 77 13.45 -11.70 -15.85
CA LEU A 77 12.34 -11.01 -16.51
C LEU A 77 12.81 -10.21 -17.71
N GLU A 78 13.94 -9.50 -17.58
CA GLU A 78 14.54 -8.74 -18.69
C GLU A 78 15.00 -9.64 -19.84
N ARG A 79 15.70 -10.75 -19.54
CA ARG A 79 16.12 -11.72 -20.56
C ARG A 79 14.95 -12.39 -21.28
N LYS A 80 13.86 -12.70 -20.57
CA LYS A 80 12.63 -13.26 -21.15
C LYS A 80 11.79 -12.22 -21.91
N GLY A 81 12.16 -10.95 -21.82
CA GLY A 81 11.38 -9.83 -22.38
C GLY A 81 9.97 -9.74 -21.78
N VAL A 82 9.84 -10.05 -20.49
CA VAL A 82 8.60 -9.87 -19.72
C VAL A 82 8.62 -8.47 -19.10
N PRO A 83 7.75 -7.56 -19.53
CA PRO A 83 7.68 -6.21 -18.99
C PRO A 83 7.24 -6.23 -17.53
N TYR A 84 7.81 -5.33 -16.73
CA TYR A 84 7.40 -5.15 -15.34
C TYR A 84 7.43 -3.68 -14.93
N ARG A 85 6.65 -3.34 -13.90
CA ARG A 85 6.74 -2.07 -13.16
C ARG A 85 6.80 -2.36 -11.66
N VAL A 86 7.67 -1.63 -10.98
CA VAL A 86 7.69 -1.64 -9.50
C VAL A 86 6.64 -0.64 -9.03
N VAL A 87 5.74 -1.09 -8.14
CA VAL A 87 4.61 -0.32 -7.60
C VAL A 87 4.69 -0.32 -6.08
N THR A 88 5.01 0.82 -5.47
CA THR A 88 5.27 0.91 -4.03
C THR A 88 4.52 2.05 -3.37
N ASN A 89 4.18 1.89 -2.08
CA ASN A 89 3.63 2.96 -1.26
C ASN A 89 4.70 3.91 -0.72
N THR A 90 5.99 3.68 -0.99
CA THR A 90 7.07 4.56 -0.57
C THR A 90 6.80 6.01 -0.98
N SER A 91 6.89 6.92 -0.01
CA SER A 91 6.73 8.36 -0.20
C SER A 91 7.88 9.19 0.40
N LEU A 92 8.89 8.51 0.96
CA LEU A 92 10.06 9.12 1.61
C LEU A 92 11.03 9.78 0.63
N VAL A 93 11.20 9.18 -0.57
CA VAL A 93 12.25 9.56 -1.53
C VAL A 93 11.72 9.55 -2.95
N SER A 94 12.34 10.37 -3.81
CA SER A 94 12.05 10.44 -5.24
C SER A 94 12.34 9.11 -5.94
N ARG A 95 11.74 8.91 -7.13
CA ARG A 95 12.02 7.72 -7.97
C ARG A 95 13.49 7.61 -8.34
N ASN A 96 14.19 8.74 -8.53
CA ASN A 96 15.62 8.75 -8.84
C ASN A 96 16.46 8.24 -7.67
N SER A 97 16.18 8.73 -6.45
CA SER A 97 16.86 8.29 -5.24
C SER A 97 16.54 6.83 -4.94
N LEU A 98 15.28 6.41 -5.12
CA LEU A 98 14.84 5.02 -4.93
C LEU A 98 15.55 4.08 -5.93
N SER A 99 15.63 4.44 -7.20
CA SER A 99 16.36 3.69 -8.23
C SER A 99 17.86 3.57 -7.92
N THR A 100 18.47 4.66 -7.45
CA THR A 100 19.87 4.68 -7.02
C THR A 100 20.09 3.73 -5.85
N TRP A 101 19.18 3.76 -4.88
CA TRP A 101 19.25 2.85 -3.73
C TRP A 101 19.04 1.40 -4.13
N CYS A 102 18.06 1.09 -4.98
CA CYS A 102 17.86 -0.25 -5.54
C CYS A 102 19.16 -0.77 -6.21
N THR A 103 19.84 0.08 -6.98
CA THR A 103 21.10 -0.28 -7.65
C THR A 103 22.20 -0.64 -6.64
N ARG A 104 22.29 0.07 -5.52
CA ARG A 104 23.28 -0.23 -4.46
C ARG A 104 23.08 -1.61 -3.82
N VAL A 105 21.85 -2.09 -3.75
CA VAL A 105 21.53 -3.43 -3.23
C VAL A 105 21.44 -4.49 -4.32
N GLY A 106 21.91 -4.19 -5.55
CA GLY A 106 21.99 -5.14 -6.65
C GLY A 106 20.76 -5.21 -7.57
N LEU A 107 19.75 -4.39 -7.35
CA LEU A 107 18.52 -4.33 -8.16
C LEU A 107 18.61 -3.20 -9.19
N ARG A 108 18.83 -3.52 -10.46
CA ARG A 108 18.91 -2.53 -11.54
C ARG A 108 17.53 -2.15 -12.06
N ILE A 109 16.85 -1.27 -11.34
CA ILE A 109 15.49 -0.82 -11.66
C ILE A 109 15.55 0.66 -12.06
N PRO A 110 15.39 1.01 -13.34
CA PRO A 110 15.43 2.41 -13.78
C PRO A 110 14.23 3.20 -13.22
N PRO A 111 14.37 4.53 -12.97
CA PRO A 111 13.30 5.36 -12.39
C PRO A 111 11.99 5.30 -13.18
N GLY A 112 12.05 5.16 -14.50
CA GLY A 112 10.88 5.04 -15.38
C GLY A 112 10.07 3.76 -15.19
N ARG A 113 10.62 2.73 -14.53
CA ARG A 113 9.91 1.50 -14.14
C ARG A 113 9.32 1.55 -12.75
N ILE A 114 9.55 2.64 -12.00
CA ILE A 114 9.03 2.82 -10.65
C ILE A 114 7.80 3.73 -10.69
N MET A 115 6.72 3.28 -10.09
CA MET A 115 5.54 4.07 -9.75
C MET A 115 5.34 4.00 -8.24
N SER A 116 5.62 5.09 -7.56
CA SER A 116 5.42 5.20 -6.11
C SER A 116 4.14 5.97 -5.79
N ALA A 117 3.65 5.85 -4.57
CA ALA A 117 2.55 6.68 -4.09
C ALA A 117 2.88 8.18 -4.20
N LEU A 118 4.14 8.54 -4.00
CA LEU A 118 4.66 9.89 -4.21
C LEU A 118 4.51 10.33 -5.66
N SER A 119 5.05 9.58 -6.64
CA SER A 119 5.00 9.94 -8.05
C SER A 119 3.58 9.98 -8.60
N ALA A 120 2.70 9.07 -8.13
CA ALA A 120 1.29 9.09 -8.48
C ALA A 120 0.59 10.35 -7.93
N SER A 121 0.94 10.77 -6.72
CA SER A 121 0.39 11.99 -6.11
C SER A 121 0.85 13.25 -6.85
N ALA A 122 2.12 13.32 -7.22
CA ALA A 122 2.66 14.43 -8.00
C ALA A 122 2.00 14.53 -9.39
N ALA A 123 1.84 13.40 -10.08
CA ALA A 123 1.16 13.35 -11.38
C ALA A 123 -0.32 13.71 -11.27
N TYR A 124 -1.00 13.27 -10.20
CA TYR A 124 -2.40 13.61 -9.96
C TYR A 124 -2.57 15.12 -9.73
N THR A 125 -1.78 15.72 -8.84
CA THR A 125 -1.90 17.16 -8.52
C THR A 125 -1.57 18.04 -9.71
N ALA A 126 -0.57 17.68 -10.53
CA ALA A 126 -0.25 18.40 -11.77
C ALA A 126 -1.43 18.42 -12.76
N ARG A 127 -2.17 17.32 -12.87
CA ARG A 127 -3.34 17.23 -13.76
C ARG A 127 -4.59 17.89 -13.17
N ALA A 128 -4.83 17.70 -11.87
CA ALA A 128 -6.04 18.16 -11.22
C ALA A 128 -6.01 19.64 -10.84
N TYR A 129 -4.83 20.18 -10.62
CA TYR A 129 -4.64 21.55 -10.12
C TYR A 129 -3.53 22.28 -10.90
N PRO A 130 -3.62 22.37 -12.24
CA PRO A 130 -2.63 23.11 -13.02
C PRO A 130 -2.57 24.55 -12.52
N ASP A 131 -1.37 25.07 -12.32
CA ASP A 131 -1.07 26.45 -11.90
C ASP A 131 -1.68 26.88 -10.54
N ARG A 132 -2.27 25.98 -9.80
CA ARG A 132 -2.82 26.26 -8.46
C ARG A 132 -1.83 25.85 -7.38
N PRO A 133 -1.69 26.65 -6.30
CA PRO A 133 -0.78 26.33 -5.20
C PRO A 133 -1.23 25.06 -4.44
N ILE A 134 -0.28 24.24 -4.06
CA ILE A 134 -0.47 23.08 -3.20
C ILE A 134 0.51 23.13 -2.02
N PHE A 135 0.11 22.57 -0.87
CA PHE A 135 0.98 22.44 0.29
C PHE A 135 1.38 20.97 0.47
N VAL A 136 2.69 20.70 0.48
CA VAL A 136 3.22 19.32 0.50
C VAL A 136 4.04 19.11 1.76
N ILE A 137 3.63 18.15 2.60
CA ILE A 137 4.42 17.63 3.73
C ILE A 137 5.14 16.38 3.23
N ALA A 138 6.42 16.51 2.89
CA ALA A 138 7.30 15.46 2.40
C ALA A 138 8.75 15.96 2.49
N SER A 139 9.73 15.06 2.45
CA SER A 139 11.15 15.41 2.42
C SER A 139 11.50 16.27 1.20
N ASP A 140 12.62 16.99 1.24
CA ASP A 140 13.08 17.80 0.10
C ASP A 140 13.30 16.95 -1.15
N ASP A 141 13.86 15.75 -1.01
CA ASP A 141 14.03 14.82 -2.13
C ASP A 141 12.69 14.37 -2.73
N ALA A 142 11.71 14.05 -1.88
CA ALA A 142 10.37 13.70 -2.33
C ALA A 142 9.65 14.87 -3.02
N ARG A 143 9.86 16.11 -2.58
CA ARG A 143 9.32 17.32 -3.22
C ARG A 143 9.82 17.52 -4.64
N ALA A 144 10.97 16.96 -5.01
CA ALA A 144 11.47 17.02 -6.40
C ALA A 144 10.53 16.36 -7.42
N GLU A 145 9.69 15.40 -7.02
CA GLU A 145 8.66 14.80 -7.90
C GLU A 145 7.55 15.79 -8.30
N PHE A 146 7.36 16.86 -7.51
CA PHE A 146 6.39 17.93 -7.81
C PHE A 146 7.00 19.08 -8.64
N ALA A 147 8.14 18.85 -9.30
CA ALA A 147 8.78 19.88 -10.12
C ALA A 147 7.81 20.49 -11.15
N GLY A 148 7.84 21.81 -11.27
CA GLY A 148 6.93 22.58 -12.15
C GLY A 148 5.57 22.89 -11.54
N GLN A 149 5.26 22.44 -10.32
CA GLN A 149 4.06 22.81 -9.58
C GLN A 149 4.37 23.92 -8.56
N HIS A 150 3.38 24.75 -8.25
CA HIS A 150 3.53 25.80 -7.23
C HIS A 150 3.38 25.20 -5.83
N LEU A 151 4.49 24.93 -5.15
CA LEU A 151 4.52 24.45 -3.78
C LEU A 151 4.56 25.62 -2.80
N LEU A 152 3.56 25.73 -1.92
CA LEU A 152 3.57 26.74 -0.85
C LEU A 152 4.72 26.49 0.13
N THR A 153 5.47 27.53 0.41
CA THR A 153 6.39 27.56 1.53
C THR A 153 5.63 27.66 2.86
N ALA A 154 6.32 27.40 3.97
CA ALA A 154 5.76 27.60 5.31
C ALA A 154 5.27 29.05 5.54
N ALA A 155 6.01 30.04 5.07
CA ALA A 155 5.66 31.47 5.20
C ALA A 155 4.40 31.82 4.40
N GLU A 156 4.26 31.31 3.17
CA GLU A 156 3.07 31.50 2.34
C GLU A 156 1.85 30.80 2.97
N ALA A 157 2.02 29.60 3.51
CA ALA A 157 0.95 28.86 4.21
C ALA A 157 0.52 29.53 5.53
N ASP A 158 1.36 30.36 6.15
CA ASP A 158 1.04 31.14 7.35
C ASP A 158 0.41 32.52 7.02
N ALA A 159 0.35 32.93 5.77
CA ALA A 159 -0.25 34.19 5.39
C ALA A 159 -1.74 34.24 5.76
N LYS A 160 -2.26 35.44 6.12
CA LYS A 160 -3.64 35.65 6.63
C LYS A 160 -4.75 35.13 5.72
N ARG A 161 -4.50 35.04 4.42
CA ARG A 161 -5.44 34.53 3.39
C ARG A 161 -4.76 33.47 2.53
N ALA A 162 -3.98 32.58 3.16
CA ALA A 162 -3.37 31.48 2.45
C ALA A 162 -4.43 30.55 1.88
N GLU A 163 -4.33 30.23 0.59
CA GLU A 163 -5.18 29.29 -0.11
C GLU A 163 -4.32 28.22 -0.79
N ALA A 164 -4.79 27.00 -0.78
CA ALA A 164 -4.21 25.90 -1.53
C ALA A 164 -5.32 25.10 -2.22
N ALA A 165 -5.02 24.55 -3.40
CA ALA A 165 -5.92 23.61 -4.06
C ALA A 165 -5.93 22.26 -3.35
N ALA A 166 -4.75 21.84 -2.86
CA ALA A 166 -4.59 20.59 -2.13
C ALA A 166 -3.53 20.69 -1.03
N VAL A 167 -3.69 19.85 -0.03
CA VAL A 167 -2.69 19.51 0.98
C VAL A 167 -2.33 18.05 0.76
N VAL A 168 -1.05 17.78 0.49
CA VAL A 168 -0.54 16.44 0.18
C VAL A 168 0.36 15.97 1.32
N ILE A 169 0.03 14.82 1.90
CA ILE A 169 0.76 14.24 3.03
C ILE A 169 1.49 12.98 2.59
N GLY A 170 2.80 13.01 2.66
CA GLY A 170 3.69 11.86 2.53
C GLY A 170 4.42 11.57 3.83
N ASP A 171 5.31 10.59 3.77
CA ASP A 171 6.13 10.21 4.91
C ASP A 171 7.37 11.14 4.99
N SER A 172 7.53 11.80 6.12
CA SER A 172 8.68 12.63 6.44
C SER A 172 8.69 12.94 7.93
N PRO A 173 9.55 12.28 8.72
CA PRO A 173 9.68 12.56 10.14
C PRO A 173 10.04 14.02 10.44
N GLU A 174 10.84 14.64 9.58
CA GLU A 174 11.33 16.01 9.75
C GLU A 174 10.25 17.05 9.44
N GLU A 175 9.35 16.77 8.49
CA GLU A 175 8.33 17.70 8.03
C GLU A 175 6.95 17.48 8.66
N ALA A 176 6.65 16.28 9.19
CA ALA A 176 5.41 15.98 9.87
C ALA A 176 5.35 16.57 11.30
N THR A 177 5.72 17.84 11.40
CA THR A 177 5.77 18.58 12.66
C THR A 177 4.41 19.20 13.01
N TYR A 178 4.19 19.50 14.31
CA TYR A 178 2.96 20.17 14.74
C TYR A 178 2.70 21.49 14.00
N PRO A 179 3.68 22.39 13.76
CA PRO A 179 3.45 23.57 12.94
C PRO A 179 2.98 23.27 11.51
N ASN A 180 3.61 22.31 10.82
CA ASN A 180 3.22 21.94 9.46
C ASN A 180 1.84 21.27 9.42
N LEU A 181 1.51 20.42 10.39
CA LEU A 181 0.19 19.83 10.51
C LEU A 181 -0.89 20.88 10.78
N ASN A 182 -0.59 21.92 11.57
CA ASN A 182 -1.50 23.05 11.76
C ASN A 182 -1.70 23.89 10.49
N ARG A 183 -0.64 24.13 9.69
CA ARG A 183 -0.76 24.77 8.37
C ARG A 183 -1.69 23.96 7.46
N ALA A 184 -1.41 22.65 7.36
CA ALA A 184 -2.24 21.70 6.63
C ALA A 184 -3.72 21.79 7.08
N PHE A 185 -3.97 21.70 8.37
CA PHE A 185 -5.33 21.79 8.93
C PHE A 185 -6.03 23.10 8.53
N ARG A 186 -5.36 24.26 8.66
CA ARG A 186 -5.95 25.55 8.29
C ARG A 186 -6.29 25.62 6.80
N LEU A 187 -5.39 25.15 5.92
CA LEU A 187 -5.60 25.10 4.48
C LEU A 187 -6.77 24.16 4.12
N ILE A 188 -6.86 22.99 4.74
CA ILE A 188 -7.99 22.06 4.55
C ILE A 188 -9.30 22.69 5.01
N ARG A 189 -9.33 23.37 6.15
CA ARG A 189 -10.49 24.13 6.62
C ARG A 189 -10.86 25.30 5.70
N GLY A 190 -9.89 25.82 4.95
CA GLY A 190 -10.06 26.83 3.89
C GLY A 190 -10.54 26.26 2.55
N GLY A 191 -10.76 24.94 2.46
CA GLY A 191 -11.30 24.28 1.26
C GLY A 191 -10.27 23.51 0.42
N ALA A 192 -9.01 23.40 0.87
CA ALA A 192 -8.03 22.56 0.19
C ALA A 192 -8.40 21.06 0.27
N GLN A 193 -8.24 20.33 -0.84
CA GLN A 193 -8.41 18.87 -0.84
C GLN A 193 -7.30 18.21 -0.01
N LEU A 194 -7.68 17.40 0.97
CA LEU A 194 -6.70 16.53 1.66
C LEU A 194 -6.36 15.33 0.77
N ILE A 195 -5.08 15.14 0.50
CA ILE A 195 -4.52 14.01 -0.26
C ILE A 195 -3.51 13.29 0.64
N GLY A 196 -3.75 11.99 0.88
CA GLY A 196 -2.75 11.08 1.44
C GLY A 196 -2.03 10.34 0.31
N MET A 197 -0.70 10.41 0.25
CA MET A 197 0.05 9.61 -0.71
C MET A 197 -0.25 8.13 -0.49
N HIS A 198 -0.32 7.69 0.76
CA HIS A 198 -0.87 6.42 1.21
C HIS A 198 -1.50 6.58 2.60
N LYS A 199 -2.04 5.48 3.16
CA LYS A 199 -2.66 5.52 4.48
C LYS A 199 -2.24 4.32 5.34
N ASN A 200 -0.98 3.89 5.20
CA ASN A 200 -0.40 2.87 6.05
C ASN A 200 -0.33 3.37 7.51
N ARG A 201 -0.55 2.48 8.46
CA ARG A 201 -0.57 2.83 9.89
C ARG A 201 0.83 2.90 10.49
N TRP A 202 1.68 1.98 10.09
CA TRP A 202 3.04 1.80 10.57
C TRP A 202 3.84 0.96 9.59
N TRP A 203 5.14 1.03 9.69
CA TRP A 203 6.09 0.19 8.96
C TRP A 203 7.18 -0.32 9.89
N LEU A 204 7.93 -1.34 9.47
CA LEU A 204 8.97 -1.95 10.28
C LEU A 204 10.32 -1.35 9.92
N THR A 205 11.00 -0.78 10.93
CA THR A 205 12.37 -0.30 10.85
C THR A 205 13.29 -1.16 11.70
N PRO A 206 14.61 -1.02 11.60
CA PRO A 206 15.55 -1.67 12.53
C PRO A 206 15.30 -1.31 13.99
N ALA A 207 14.70 -0.16 14.28
CA ALA A 207 14.31 0.27 15.63
C ALA A 207 12.97 -0.32 16.10
N GLY A 208 12.28 -1.09 15.25
CA GLY A 208 10.96 -1.67 15.52
C GLY A 208 9.82 -1.00 14.75
N PRO A 209 8.56 -1.25 15.15
CA PRO A 209 7.39 -0.62 14.53
C PRO A 209 7.46 0.90 14.63
N THR A 210 7.39 1.57 13.49
CA THR A 210 7.48 3.03 13.37
C THR A 210 6.19 3.57 12.77
N LEU A 211 5.71 4.69 13.32
CA LEU A 211 4.50 5.37 12.86
C LEU A 211 4.66 5.81 11.40
N ASP A 212 3.63 5.55 10.59
CA ASP A 212 3.61 5.94 9.17
C ASP A 212 2.68 7.14 8.94
N SER A 213 2.80 7.79 7.79
CA SER A 213 2.05 9.00 7.42
C SER A 213 0.53 8.84 7.48
N GLY A 214 0.01 7.64 7.38
CA GLY A 214 -1.42 7.36 7.53
C GLY A 214 -2.03 7.82 8.86
N ALA A 215 -1.23 7.87 9.92
CA ALA A 215 -1.66 8.41 11.21
C ALA A 215 -1.89 9.93 11.15
N PHE A 216 -1.04 10.67 10.45
CA PHE A 216 -1.18 12.12 10.25
C PHE A 216 -2.36 12.44 9.33
N VAL A 217 -2.53 11.65 8.26
CA VAL A 217 -3.70 11.74 7.38
C VAL A 217 -4.98 11.53 8.17
N ALA A 218 -5.07 10.47 8.97
CA ALA A 218 -6.24 10.17 9.81
C ALA A 218 -6.50 11.26 10.87
N GLY A 219 -5.45 11.82 11.46
CA GLY A 219 -5.56 12.94 12.40
C GLY A 219 -6.15 14.20 11.74
N LEU A 220 -5.72 14.51 10.52
CA LEU A 220 -6.26 15.65 9.74
C LEU A 220 -7.69 15.40 9.27
N GLU A 221 -8.02 14.17 8.84
CA GLU A 221 -9.41 13.80 8.53
C GLU A 221 -10.34 14.02 9.72
N PHE A 222 -9.92 13.53 10.89
CA PHE A 222 -10.67 13.68 12.12
C PHE A 222 -10.85 15.16 12.49
N ALA A 223 -9.75 15.93 12.51
CA ALA A 223 -9.75 17.32 12.94
C ALA A 223 -10.55 18.24 11.99
N ALA A 224 -10.45 18.01 10.69
CA ALA A 224 -11.12 18.84 9.67
C ALA A 224 -12.49 18.31 9.26
N SER A 225 -12.91 17.12 9.71
CA SER A 225 -14.14 16.42 9.33
C SER A 225 -14.25 16.21 7.80
N VAL A 226 -13.17 15.77 7.17
CA VAL A 226 -13.09 15.46 5.74
C VAL A 226 -12.57 14.03 5.53
N ASN A 227 -12.71 13.53 4.31
CA ASN A 227 -12.04 12.29 3.89
C ASN A 227 -10.88 12.61 2.95
N ALA A 228 -9.74 12.01 3.18
CA ALA A 228 -8.60 12.13 2.29
C ALA A 228 -8.82 11.34 1.00
N LEU A 229 -8.37 11.91 -0.13
CA LEU A 229 -8.14 11.16 -1.34
C LEU A 229 -6.82 10.40 -1.19
N VAL A 230 -6.87 9.07 -1.17
CA VAL A 230 -5.66 8.22 -1.10
C VAL A 230 -5.27 7.78 -2.49
N LEU A 231 -4.01 8.05 -2.88
CA LEU A 231 -3.51 7.82 -4.23
C LEU A 231 -2.59 6.60 -4.38
N GLY A 232 -2.00 6.09 -3.29
CA GLY A 232 -1.23 4.84 -3.27
C GLY A 232 -2.10 3.58 -3.15
N LYS A 233 -1.49 2.41 -3.11
CA LYS A 233 -2.16 1.12 -2.86
C LYS A 233 -2.95 1.18 -1.53
N PRO A 234 -4.16 0.66 -1.44
CA PRO A 234 -4.91 -0.17 -2.40
C PRO A 234 -5.82 0.62 -3.35
N SER A 235 -5.53 1.90 -3.64
CA SER A 235 -6.37 2.74 -4.51
C SER A 235 -6.58 2.11 -5.89
N PRO A 236 -7.85 1.95 -6.35
CA PRO A 236 -8.12 1.47 -7.71
C PRO A 236 -7.51 2.34 -8.80
N ALA A 237 -7.39 3.65 -8.57
CA ALA A 237 -6.79 4.59 -9.52
C ALA A 237 -5.30 4.28 -9.73
N PHE A 238 -4.58 4.00 -8.63
CA PHE A 238 -3.16 3.62 -8.65
C PHE A 238 -2.92 2.37 -9.52
N PHE A 239 -3.65 1.31 -9.27
CA PHE A 239 -3.50 0.07 -10.05
C PHE A 239 -3.90 0.23 -11.50
N ARG A 240 -4.97 1.01 -11.80
CA ARG A 240 -5.38 1.27 -13.19
C ARG A 240 -4.31 2.05 -13.95
N GLU A 241 -3.70 3.05 -13.34
CA GLU A 241 -2.63 3.84 -13.95
C GLU A 241 -1.37 2.98 -14.19
N ALA A 242 -0.95 2.19 -13.19
CA ALA A 242 0.16 1.24 -13.31
C ALA A 242 -0.08 0.21 -14.43
N ALA A 243 -1.27 -0.40 -14.45
CA ALA A 243 -1.65 -1.38 -15.46
C ALA A 243 -1.75 -0.77 -16.86
N ALA A 244 -2.29 0.43 -17.00
CA ALA A 244 -2.38 1.15 -18.27
C ALA A 244 -0.99 1.46 -18.84
N ALA A 245 -0.08 1.95 -18.00
CA ALA A 245 1.28 2.24 -18.39
C ALA A 245 2.04 0.97 -18.84
N LEU A 246 1.87 -0.14 -18.12
CA LEU A 246 2.48 -1.43 -18.48
C LEU A 246 1.89 -2.00 -19.77
N ARG A 247 0.56 -1.90 -19.98
CA ARG A 247 -0.11 -2.32 -21.22
C ARG A 247 0.34 -1.49 -22.43
N ALA A 248 0.55 -0.19 -22.25
CA ALA A 248 1.09 0.66 -23.31
C ALA A 248 2.50 0.21 -23.73
N GLU A 249 3.37 -0.14 -22.78
CA GLU A 249 4.70 -0.71 -23.05
C GLU A 249 4.61 -2.05 -23.82
N ILE A 250 3.71 -2.95 -23.39
CA ILE A 250 3.46 -4.22 -24.07
C ILE A 250 2.97 -4.00 -25.51
N GLY A 251 2.05 -3.05 -25.71
CA GLY A 251 1.53 -2.71 -27.05
C GLY A 251 2.59 -2.14 -27.98
N ALA A 252 3.46 -1.28 -27.47
CA ALA A 252 4.57 -0.69 -28.23
C ALA A 252 5.62 -1.73 -28.68
N SER A 253 5.72 -2.89 -27.99
CA SER A 253 6.63 -3.99 -28.35
C SER A 253 6.15 -4.82 -29.56
N GLY A 254 5.04 -4.45 -30.19
CA GLY A 254 4.47 -5.17 -31.36
C GLY A 254 3.82 -6.51 -31.03
N LYS A 255 3.79 -6.92 -29.76
CA LYS A 255 3.08 -8.13 -29.33
C LYS A 255 1.57 -7.84 -29.31
N PRO A 256 0.73 -8.63 -30.04
CA PRO A 256 -0.70 -8.34 -30.11
C PRO A 256 -1.33 -8.30 -28.71
N VAL A 257 -1.93 -7.20 -28.35
CA VAL A 257 -2.73 -7.08 -27.14
C VAL A 257 -4.03 -7.85 -27.40
N ARG A 258 -4.05 -9.15 -27.11
CA ARG A 258 -5.33 -9.87 -27.08
C ARG A 258 -6.09 -9.36 -25.87
N SER A 259 -7.17 -8.64 -26.11
CA SER A 259 -8.15 -8.26 -25.08
C SER A 259 -8.97 -9.48 -24.63
N SER A 260 -8.29 -10.54 -24.23
CA SER A 260 -8.97 -11.67 -23.61
C SER A 260 -9.07 -11.34 -22.12
N GLY A 261 -10.19 -10.79 -21.71
CA GLY A 261 -10.64 -10.51 -20.34
C GLY A 261 -9.73 -10.99 -19.23
N ARG A 262 -9.82 -10.39 -18.08
CA ARG A 262 -9.12 -10.78 -16.83
C ARG A 262 -7.74 -11.43 -17.02
N ALA A 263 -6.68 -10.75 -16.59
CA ALA A 263 -5.42 -11.36 -16.22
C ALA A 263 -4.32 -11.47 -17.29
N ASP A 264 -4.19 -10.45 -18.13
CA ASP A 264 -2.98 -10.23 -18.92
C ASP A 264 -1.80 -9.70 -18.08
N LEU A 265 -2.09 -9.20 -16.88
CA LEU A 265 -1.12 -8.71 -15.89
C LEU A 265 -1.32 -9.39 -14.54
N ALA A 266 -0.22 -9.52 -13.79
CA ALA A 266 -0.25 -9.96 -12.40
C ALA A 266 0.34 -8.91 -11.47
N MET A 267 -0.24 -8.77 -10.27
CA MET A 267 0.34 -8.06 -9.14
C MET A 267 1.01 -9.05 -8.21
N VAL A 268 2.28 -8.86 -7.96
CA VAL A 268 3.08 -9.63 -7.00
C VAL A 268 3.29 -8.78 -5.77
N GLY A 269 2.83 -9.25 -4.62
CA GLY A 269 2.90 -8.52 -3.35
C GLY A 269 2.99 -9.43 -2.15
N ASP A 270 3.45 -8.88 -1.04
CA ASP A 270 3.53 -9.52 0.28
C ASP A 270 2.40 -9.08 1.23
N ASP A 271 1.64 -8.05 0.84
CA ASP A 271 0.44 -7.62 1.56
C ASP A 271 -0.82 -8.14 0.85
N LEU A 272 -1.48 -9.12 1.47
CA LEU A 272 -2.67 -9.76 0.91
C LEU A 272 -3.78 -8.77 0.56
N TRP A 273 -4.03 -7.76 1.41
CA TRP A 273 -5.17 -6.86 1.26
C TRP A 273 -4.87 -5.65 0.38
N THR A 274 -3.70 -5.05 0.53
CA THR A 274 -3.33 -3.81 -0.18
C THR A 274 -2.79 -4.07 -1.58
N ASP A 275 -2.21 -5.24 -1.82
CA ASP A 275 -1.61 -5.63 -3.10
C ASP A 275 -2.47 -6.65 -3.83
N VAL A 276 -2.50 -7.88 -3.30
CA VAL A 276 -2.98 -9.06 -4.00
C VAL A 276 -4.50 -8.99 -4.23
N LEU A 277 -5.27 -8.95 -3.15
CA LEU A 277 -6.74 -8.92 -3.24
C LEU A 277 -7.27 -7.60 -3.82
N ALA A 278 -6.58 -6.49 -3.59
CA ALA A 278 -6.94 -5.21 -4.20
C ALA A 278 -6.78 -5.26 -5.71
N ALA A 279 -5.69 -5.81 -6.23
CA ALA A 279 -5.44 -5.99 -7.65
C ALA A 279 -6.42 -6.98 -8.29
N GLN A 280 -6.74 -8.09 -7.61
CA GLN A 280 -7.73 -9.07 -8.09
C GLN A 280 -9.12 -8.47 -8.26
N ARG A 281 -9.55 -7.56 -7.37
CA ARG A 281 -10.83 -6.83 -7.53
C ARG A 281 -10.90 -5.99 -8.79
N LEU A 282 -9.75 -5.66 -9.37
CA LEU A 282 -9.63 -4.90 -10.63
C LEU A 282 -9.38 -5.79 -11.85
N GLY A 283 -9.40 -7.11 -11.65
CA GLY A 283 -9.25 -8.10 -12.73
C GLY A 283 -7.80 -8.44 -13.08
N LEU A 284 -6.82 -8.07 -12.25
CA LEU A 284 -5.45 -8.55 -12.35
C LEU A 284 -5.33 -9.94 -11.69
N ARG A 285 -4.31 -10.71 -12.05
CA ARG A 285 -3.91 -11.87 -11.24
C ARG A 285 -3.25 -11.40 -9.95
N GLY A 286 -3.56 -12.06 -8.84
CA GLY A 286 -2.95 -11.81 -7.55
C GLY A 286 -1.93 -12.88 -7.21
N VAL A 287 -0.67 -12.50 -7.08
CA VAL A 287 0.43 -13.38 -6.66
C VAL A 287 0.88 -12.96 -5.27
N PHE A 288 0.77 -13.87 -4.32
CA PHE A 288 1.20 -13.64 -2.95
C PHE A 288 2.57 -14.27 -2.71
N VAL A 289 3.54 -13.48 -2.22
CA VAL A 289 4.85 -13.98 -1.83
C VAL A 289 4.99 -14.00 -0.31
N LEU A 290 5.60 -15.07 0.20
CA LEU A 290 5.80 -15.31 1.63
C LEU A 290 7.08 -14.67 2.19
N SER A 291 7.77 -13.85 1.38
CA SER A 291 9.05 -13.24 1.75
C SER A 291 8.93 -11.96 2.59
N GLY A 292 7.74 -11.48 2.84
CA GLY A 292 7.52 -10.16 3.44
C GLY A 292 6.65 -10.14 4.69
N LYS A 293 5.67 -9.22 4.70
CA LYS A 293 4.88 -8.80 5.86
C LYS A 293 3.86 -9.84 6.33
N HIS A 294 3.13 -10.47 5.41
CA HIS A 294 2.09 -11.44 5.72
C HIS A 294 2.56 -12.87 5.48
N GLY A 295 2.03 -13.81 6.26
CA GLY A 295 2.37 -15.23 6.19
C GLY A 295 1.16 -16.13 5.96
N GLU A 296 1.35 -17.44 6.20
CA GLU A 296 0.32 -18.46 6.00
C GLU A 296 -0.92 -18.25 6.89
N GLU A 297 -0.76 -17.71 8.10
CA GLU A 297 -1.88 -17.39 8.98
C GLU A 297 -2.77 -16.28 8.39
N ASP A 298 -2.16 -15.28 7.75
CA ASP A 298 -2.89 -14.21 7.08
C ASP A 298 -3.64 -14.74 5.86
N LEU A 299 -3.02 -15.66 5.11
CA LEU A 299 -3.65 -16.36 3.99
C LEU A 299 -4.88 -17.17 4.45
N ALA A 300 -4.75 -17.90 5.56
CA ALA A 300 -5.86 -18.64 6.14
C ALA A 300 -7.01 -17.71 6.58
N ARG A 301 -6.69 -16.55 7.19
CA ARG A 301 -7.68 -15.53 7.56
C ARG A 301 -8.37 -14.93 6.33
N ALA A 302 -7.61 -14.62 5.29
CA ALA A 302 -8.14 -14.03 4.06
C ALA A 302 -9.10 -14.99 3.35
N SER A 303 -8.80 -16.29 3.32
CA SER A 303 -9.66 -17.31 2.71
C SER A 303 -11.00 -17.49 3.44
N GLN A 304 -11.06 -17.16 4.73
CA GLN A 304 -12.27 -17.28 5.58
C GLN A 304 -13.08 -15.97 5.67
N ALA A 305 -12.54 -14.85 5.23
CA ALA A 305 -13.06 -13.50 5.44
C ALA A 305 -14.14 -13.09 4.44
N GLY A 306 -15.16 -13.87 4.14
CA GLY A 306 -16.37 -13.49 3.42
C GLY A 306 -16.15 -12.48 2.26
N ARG A 307 -16.95 -11.40 2.18
CA ARG A 307 -16.88 -10.41 1.09
C ARG A 307 -15.57 -9.63 0.98
N GLY A 308 -14.74 -9.60 2.03
CA GLY A 308 -13.44 -8.89 2.03
C GLY A 308 -12.25 -9.81 1.80
N GLY A 309 -12.48 -11.13 1.78
CA GLY A 309 -11.48 -12.16 1.62
C GLY A 309 -11.29 -12.59 0.16
N GLY A 310 -10.40 -13.54 0.00
CA GLY A 310 -10.11 -14.13 -1.31
C GLY A 310 -8.89 -15.05 -1.22
N VAL A 311 -8.63 -15.74 -2.33
CA VAL A 311 -7.48 -16.62 -2.48
C VAL A 311 -6.61 -16.07 -3.60
N PRO A 312 -5.29 -15.91 -3.39
CA PRO A 312 -4.36 -15.56 -4.46
C PRO A 312 -4.42 -16.57 -5.62
N ASP A 313 -4.16 -16.12 -6.84
CA ASP A 313 -4.03 -17.01 -8.01
C ASP A 313 -2.77 -17.90 -7.90
N LEU A 314 -1.73 -17.39 -7.22
CA LEU A 314 -0.50 -18.10 -6.90
C LEU A 314 -0.01 -17.66 -5.51
N VAL A 315 0.46 -18.63 -4.72
CA VAL A 315 1.29 -18.41 -3.52
C VAL A 315 2.69 -18.93 -3.85
N ALA A 316 3.70 -18.11 -3.63
CA ALA A 316 5.10 -18.44 -3.92
C ALA A 316 5.99 -18.07 -2.72
N ALA A 317 7.07 -18.80 -2.51
CA ALA A 317 8.01 -18.47 -1.45
C ALA A 317 8.83 -17.20 -1.78
N SER A 318 9.08 -16.92 -3.07
CA SER A 318 9.91 -15.80 -3.51
C SER A 318 9.66 -15.41 -4.97
N MET A 319 10.27 -14.30 -5.40
CA MET A 319 10.28 -13.88 -6.80
C MET A 319 10.87 -14.92 -7.76
N THR A 320 11.78 -15.75 -7.31
CA THR A 320 12.36 -16.84 -8.13
C THR A 320 11.28 -17.83 -8.58
N GLU A 321 10.39 -18.23 -7.66
CA GLU A 321 9.27 -19.12 -7.98
C GLU A 321 8.22 -18.43 -8.88
N VAL A 322 7.98 -17.14 -8.66
CA VAL A 322 7.07 -16.37 -9.53
C VAL A 322 7.56 -16.36 -10.97
N VAL A 323 8.87 -16.11 -11.19
CA VAL A 323 9.45 -16.09 -12.54
C VAL A 323 9.47 -17.49 -13.19
N ALA A 324 9.65 -18.54 -12.40
CA ALA A 324 9.54 -19.92 -12.89
C ALA A 324 8.10 -20.29 -13.28
N ALA A 325 7.10 -19.72 -12.65
CA ALA A 325 5.68 -19.97 -12.95
C ALA A 325 5.16 -19.22 -14.20
N LEU A 326 5.98 -18.35 -14.83
CA LEU A 326 5.65 -17.67 -16.09
C LEU A 326 5.94 -18.54 -17.34
N ASP A 327 6.62 -19.65 -17.16
CA ASP A 327 6.89 -20.65 -18.20
C ASP A 327 5.67 -21.61 -18.28
#